data_7e0749132f84400f36c0f5836ae35190
#
_entry.id   7e0749132f84400f36c0f5836ae35190
#
_cell.length_a   1.000
_cell.length_b   1.000
_cell.length_c   1.000
_cell.angle_alpha   90.00
_cell.angle_beta   90.00
_cell.angle_gamma   90.00
#
_symmetry.space_group_name_H-M   'P 1'
#
loop_
_entity.id
_entity.type
_entity.pdbx_description
1 polymer ?
#
loop_
_entity_poly.entity_id
_entity_poly.type
_entity_poly.pdbx_seq_one_letter_code
_entity_poly.pdbx_strand_id
1 'polypeptide(L)'
;MNHFFKNLILFCISLILIVSIVLVYSHYIGTSGLNVKEQAIHYESLSKDIYGLKIVHISDIHYGRTIHEKELENLVKQINLTKPDILVFTGDLIDKDTQLSSEEENKIIEILKKIDVNIGKYAVMGDHDQENFDHLIVSSGFTNLNDQYETIYFNATDYILIAGINTNNNENDKIKEVLSYIETSEVKPNYSILLLHKPDVIDQIDYSKFNLILAGHSHNGQIRIPGIGAILKWKGSQKYYDSHYTLNNSELYISGGLGVSEINFRLFNHPSFNLYRLVN
;
A
#
# COMPACT_ATOMS: atom_id res chain seq x y z
N MET A 1 14.31 55.04 -1.70
CA MET A 1 14.45 53.63 -1.20
C MET A 1 15.72 53.06 -1.83
N ASN A 2 16.66 52.59 -1.01
CA ASN A 2 17.98 52.14 -1.44
C ASN A 2 17.82 50.93 -2.37
N HIS A 3 18.59 50.81 -3.47
CA HIS A 3 18.50 49.69 -4.44
C HIS A 3 18.55 48.33 -3.76
N PHE A 4 19.31 48.22 -2.68
CA PHE A 4 19.38 47.02 -1.86
C PHE A 4 17.99 46.61 -1.28
N PHE A 5 17.27 47.51 -0.67
CA PHE A 5 15.93 47.23 -0.13
C PHE A 5 14.91 46.90 -1.19
N LYS A 6 14.98 47.57 -2.36
CA LYS A 6 14.10 47.24 -3.48
C LYS A 6 14.35 45.81 -3.99
N ASN A 7 15.60 45.42 -4.16
CA ASN A 7 15.96 44.06 -4.59
C ASN A 7 15.59 43.00 -3.55
N LEU A 8 15.75 43.29 -2.25
CA LEU A 8 15.34 42.41 -1.16
C LEU A 8 13.82 42.19 -1.16
N ILE A 9 13.04 43.27 -1.32
CA ILE A 9 11.57 43.18 -1.41
C ILE A 9 11.15 42.31 -2.62
N LEU A 10 11.74 42.56 -3.79
CA LEU A 10 11.46 41.78 -4.99
C LEU A 10 11.81 40.29 -4.80
N PHE A 11 12.94 40.00 -4.16
CA PHE A 11 13.32 38.62 -3.82
C PHE A 11 12.30 37.96 -2.88
N CYS A 12 11.88 38.65 -1.81
CA CYS A 12 10.86 38.14 -0.89
C CYS A 12 9.52 37.90 -1.60
N ILE A 13 9.08 38.82 -2.45
CA ILE A 13 7.84 38.66 -3.23
C ILE A 13 7.96 37.44 -4.18
N SER A 14 9.08 37.32 -4.87
CA SER A 14 9.30 36.18 -5.77
C SER A 14 9.31 34.84 -5.02
N LEU A 15 9.92 34.80 -3.85
CA LEU A 15 9.95 33.61 -2.99
C LEU A 15 8.54 33.23 -2.51
N ILE A 16 7.75 34.21 -2.05
CA ILE A 16 6.36 33.99 -1.63
C ILE A 16 5.53 33.46 -2.80
N LEU A 17 5.70 34.04 -4.00
CA LEU A 17 4.99 33.57 -5.19
C LEU A 17 5.33 32.13 -5.55
N ILE A 18 6.61 31.76 -5.53
CA ILE A 18 7.06 30.39 -5.81
C ILE A 18 6.46 29.41 -4.77
N VAL A 19 6.56 29.75 -3.48
CA VAL A 19 5.97 28.90 -2.42
C VAL A 19 4.46 28.75 -2.61
N SER A 20 3.76 29.84 -2.93
CA SER A 20 2.31 29.79 -3.18
C SER A 20 1.96 28.88 -4.37
N ILE A 21 2.72 28.95 -5.47
CA ILE A 21 2.53 28.09 -6.64
C ILE A 21 2.77 26.61 -6.24
N VAL A 22 3.83 26.31 -5.49
CA VAL A 22 4.13 24.95 -5.03
C VAL A 22 3.02 24.42 -4.12
N LEU A 23 2.49 25.23 -3.21
CA LEU A 23 1.39 24.84 -2.34
C LEU A 23 0.10 24.54 -3.13
N VAL A 24 -0.27 25.42 -4.07
CA VAL A 24 -1.44 25.21 -4.94
C VAL A 24 -1.26 23.95 -5.78
N TYR A 25 -0.10 23.77 -6.39
CA TYR A 25 0.22 22.56 -7.14
C TYR A 25 0.10 21.30 -6.27
N SER A 26 0.73 21.31 -5.09
CA SER A 26 0.76 20.15 -4.19
C SER A 26 -0.63 19.79 -3.65
N HIS A 27 -1.49 20.79 -3.47
CA HIS A 27 -2.86 20.58 -2.96
C HIS A 27 -3.81 20.05 -4.05
N TYR A 28 -3.83 20.64 -5.25
CA TYR A 28 -4.82 20.32 -6.27
C TYR A 28 -4.32 19.33 -7.32
N ILE A 29 -3.06 19.44 -7.74
CA ILE A 29 -2.49 18.64 -8.81
C ILE A 29 -1.75 17.43 -8.23
N GLY A 30 -0.96 17.66 -7.19
CA GLY A 30 -0.19 16.62 -6.54
C GLY A 30 -1.03 15.51 -5.91
N THR A 31 -2.21 15.83 -5.41
CA THR A 31 -3.16 14.89 -4.81
C THR A 31 -4.11 14.25 -5.82
N SER A 32 -4.08 14.67 -7.08
CA SER A 32 -4.96 14.18 -8.13
C SER A 32 -4.26 13.21 -9.07
N GLY A 33 -5.08 12.53 -9.89
CA GLY A 33 -4.60 11.52 -10.83
C GLY A 33 -4.36 10.17 -10.15
N LEU A 34 -3.99 9.19 -10.96
CA LEU A 34 -3.69 7.83 -10.50
C LEU A 34 -2.60 7.24 -11.40
N ASN A 35 -1.48 6.88 -10.80
CA ASN A 35 -0.37 6.24 -11.50
C ASN A 35 -0.36 4.73 -11.24
N VAL A 36 -0.08 3.94 -12.25
CA VAL A 36 0.21 2.51 -12.14
C VAL A 36 1.72 2.33 -12.21
N LYS A 37 2.32 1.79 -11.14
CA LYS A 37 3.75 1.48 -11.07
C LYS A 37 3.94 -0.01 -11.32
N GLU A 38 4.37 -0.36 -12.53
CA GLU A 38 4.66 -1.77 -12.87
C GLU A 38 6.11 -2.09 -12.56
N GLN A 39 6.34 -3.25 -11.90
CA GLN A 39 7.67 -3.73 -11.51
C GLN A 39 7.75 -5.24 -11.68
N ALA A 40 8.85 -5.72 -12.29
CA ALA A 40 9.22 -7.13 -12.28
C ALA A 40 9.94 -7.45 -10.97
N ILE A 41 9.51 -8.53 -10.31
CA ILE A 41 10.19 -9.07 -9.12
C ILE A 41 10.86 -10.37 -9.55
N HIS A 42 12.19 -10.37 -9.51
CA HIS A 42 12.99 -11.53 -9.91
C HIS A 42 13.18 -12.50 -8.74
N TYR A 43 12.91 -13.78 -8.99
CA TYR A 43 13.15 -14.85 -8.04
C TYR A 43 13.59 -16.12 -8.79
N GLU A 44 14.88 -16.46 -8.69
CA GLU A 44 15.54 -17.52 -9.48
C GLU A 44 14.91 -18.91 -9.35
N SER A 45 14.25 -19.20 -8.22
CA SER A 45 13.64 -20.51 -7.94
C SER A 45 12.13 -20.55 -8.21
N LEU A 46 11.62 -19.60 -8.98
CA LEU A 46 10.18 -19.52 -9.28
C LEU A 46 9.74 -20.71 -10.14
N SER A 47 8.66 -21.41 -9.71
CA SER A 47 8.09 -22.48 -10.51
C SER A 47 7.42 -21.93 -11.77
N LYS A 48 7.29 -22.79 -12.79
CA LYS A 48 6.67 -22.41 -14.08
C LYS A 48 5.20 -21.97 -13.92
N ASP A 49 4.50 -22.56 -12.95
CA ASP A 49 3.07 -22.29 -12.74
C ASP A 49 2.84 -20.94 -12.05
N ILE A 50 3.87 -20.41 -11.38
CA ILE A 50 3.85 -19.10 -10.69
C ILE A 50 4.47 -18.00 -11.56
N TYR A 51 5.24 -18.37 -12.59
CA TYR A 51 5.88 -17.41 -13.49
C TYR A 51 4.86 -16.52 -14.20
N GLY A 52 5.10 -15.23 -14.17
CA GLY A 52 4.22 -14.22 -14.77
C GLY A 52 3.03 -13.80 -13.91
N LEU A 53 2.89 -14.37 -12.69
CA LEU A 53 1.83 -14.01 -11.76
C LEU A 53 1.80 -12.50 -11.50
N LYS A 54 0.62 -11.89 -11.64
CA LYS A 54 0.40 -10.45 -11.46
C LYS A 54 -0.27 -10.18 -10.13
N ILE A 55 0.44 -9.43 -9.29
CA ILE A 55 -0.04 -9.01 -7.97
C ILE A 55 -0.26 -7.50 -8.01
N VAL A 56 -1.50 -7.06 -7.87
CA VAL A 56 -1.79 -5.66 -7.65
C VAL A 56 -1.77 -5.37 -6.15
N HIS A 57 -1.06 -4.31 -5.76
CA HIS A 57 -0.97 -3.83 -4.39
C HIS A 57 -1.53 -2.42 -4.30
N ILE A 58 -2.60 -2.27 -3.54
CA ILE A 58 -3.23 -1.00 -3.16
C ILE A 58 -3.10 -0.78 -1.65
N SER A 59 -3.07 0.46 -1.21
CA SER A 59 -2.99 0.86 0.20
C SER A 59 -3.44 2.30 0.39
N ASP A 60 -3.78 2.64 1.61
CA ASP A 60 -3.95 4.03 2.06
C ASP A 60 -4.94 4.79 1.16
N ILE A 61 -6.16 4.26 1.04
CA ILE A 61 -7.24 4.86 0.24
C ILE A 61 -7.73 6.13 0.91
N HIS A 62 -7.88 6.13 2.25
CA HIS A 62 -8.40 7.25 3.03
C HIS A 62 -9.66 7.85 2.42
N TYR A 63 -10.65 6.95 2.16
CA TYR A 63 -11.94 7.38 1.63
C TYR A 63 -12.58 8.44 2.52
N GLY A 64 -13.16 9.46 1.89
CA GLY A 64 -13.77 10.60 2.59
C GLY A 64 -12.86 11.83 2.67
N ARG A 65 -11.55 11.71 2.35
CA ARG A 65 -10.62 12.84 2.39
C ARG A 65 -10.28 13.39 1.00
N THR A 66 -9.57 12.64 0.17
CA THR A 66 -9.29 13.01 -1.24
C THR A 66 -9.79 11.96 -2.21
N ILE A 67 -10.14 10.79 -1.72
CA ILE A 67 -10.76 9.72 -2.50
C ILE A 67 -12.22 9.67 -2.10
N HIS A 68 -13.10 9.79 -3.10
CA HIS A 68 -14.54 9.64 -2.98
C HIS A 68 -15.05 8.62 -4.00
N GLU A 69 -16.35 8.49 -4.15
CA GLU A 69 -16.98 7.50 -5.02
C GLU A 69 -16.36 7.45 -6.43
N LYS A 70 -16.22 8.62 -7.08
CA LYS A 70 -15.68 8.72 -8.44
C LYS A 70 -14.22 8.27 -8.56
N GLU A 71 -13.38 8.64 -7.61
CA GLU A 71 -11.96 8.26 -7.56
C GLU A 71 -11.84 6.75 -7.29
N LEU A 72 -12.70 6.21 -6.40
CA LEU A 72 -12.75 4.78 -6.10
C LEU A 72 -13.21 3.97 -7.31
N GLU A 73 -14.22 4.41 -8.06
CA GLU A 73 -14.64 3.78 -9.32
C GLU A 73 -13.54 3.81 -10.37
N ASN A 74 -12.81 4.94 -10.49
CA ASN A 74 -11.66 5.03 -11.39
C ASN A 74 -10.53 4.08 -10.97
N LEU A 75 -10.26 3.95 -9.68
CA LEU A 75 -9.29 2.97 -9.15
C LEU A 75 -9.64 1.55 -9.60
N VAL A 76 -10.89 1.12 -9.36
CA VAL A 76 -11.39 -0.20 -9.76
C VAL A 76 -11.24 -0.43 -11.26
N LYS A 77 -11.60 0.57 -12.07
CA LYS A 77 -11.44 0.52 -13.53
C LYS A 77 -9.97 0.33 -13.92
N GLN A 78 -9.04 1.08 -13.32
CA GLN A 78 -7.61 0.96 -13.63
C GLN A 78 -7.03 -0.38 -13.18
N ILE A 79 -7.44 -0.91 -12.02
CA ILE A 79 -7.06 -2.23 -11.53
C ILE A 79 -7.49 -3.30 -12.54
N ASN A 80 -8.76 -3.30 -12.97
CA ASN A 80 -9.31 -4.30 -13.89
C ASN A 80 -8.61 -4.28 -15.27
N LEU A 81 -8.11 -3.11 -15.72
CA LEU A 81 -7.31 -3.02 -16.95
C LEU A 81 -5.98 -3.78 -16.85
N THR A 82 -5.42 -3.95 -15.66
CA THR A 82 -4.18 -4.73 -15.46
C THR A 82 -4.41 -6.24 -15.51
N LYS A 83 -5.67 -6.69 -15.33
CA LYS A 83 -6.07 -8.11 -15.24
C LYS A 83 -5.21 -8.84 -14.19
N PRO A 84 -5.32 -8.49 -12.91
CA PRO A 84 -4.50 -9.07 -11.86
C PRO A 84 -4.90 -10.51 -11.56
N ASP A 85 -3.94 -11.31 -11.14
CA ASP A 85 -4.22 -12.65 -10.60
C ASP A 85 -4.58 -12.52 -9.12
N ILE A 86 -3.85 -11.69 -8.39
CA ILE A 86 -4.05 -11.42 -6.96
C ILE A 86 -4.13 -9.91 -6.75
N LEU A 87 -5.05 -9.50 -5.87
CA LEU A 87 -5.09 -8.16 -5.32
C LEU A 87 -4.78 -8.21 -3.82
N VAL A 88 -3.87 -7.38 -3.37
CA VAL A 88 -3.60 -7.17 -1.94
C VAL A 88 -3.88 -5.72 -1.54
N PHE A 89 -4.50 -5.56 -0.38
CA PHE A 89 -4.79 -4.27 0.24
C PHE A 89 -4.15 -4.22 1.62
N THR A 90 -3.26 -3.26 1.82
CA THR A 90 -2.48 -3.14 3.06
C THR A 90 -2.99 -2.04 4.01
N GLY A 91 -4.32 -1.84 4.04
CA GLY A 91 -5.00 -1.06 5.08
C GLY A 91 -5.23 0.42 4.76
N ASP A 92 -5.87 1.09 5.69
CA ASP A 92 -6.34 2.47 5.64
C ASP A 92 -7.36 2.69 4.51
N LEU A 93 -8.50 1.96 4.60
CA LEU A 93 -9.62 2.10 3.67
C LEU A 93 -10.34 3.43 3.87
N ILE A 94 -10.71 3.73 5.12
CA ILE A 94 -11.47 4.93 5.49
C ILE A 94 -10.57 5.89 6.25
N ASP A 95 -10.68 7.19 5.96
CA ASP A 95 -9.96 8.19 6.74
C ASP A 95 -10.53 8.26 8.17
N LYS A 96 -9.65 8.38 9.16
CA LYS A 96 -10.01 8.38 10.61
C LYS A 96 -11.04 9.43 11.00
N ASP A 97 -11.10 10.55 10.28
CA ASP A 97 -12.01 11.66 10.56
C ASP A 97 -13.34 11.52 9.79
N THR A 98 -13.50 10.44 8.99
CA THR A 98 -14.69 10.19 8.16
C THR A 98 -15.65 9.24 8.88
N GLN A 99 -16.90 9.69 9.05
CA GLN A 99 -18.00 8.85 9.49
C GLN A 99 -18.88 8.53 8.29
N LEU A 100 -19.01 7.25 7.98
CA LEU A 100 -19.83 6.79 6.87
C LEU A 100 -21.28 6.55 7.31
N SER A 101 -22.21 6.92 6.46
CA SER A 101 -23.59 6.41 6.54
C SER A 101 -23.62 4.96 5.99
N SER A 102 -24.66 4.21 6.38
CA SER A 102 -24.87 2.86 5.82
C SER A 102 -25.02 2.85 4.30
N GLU A 103 -25.51 3.94 3.71
CA GLU A 103 -25.59 4.08 2.24
C GLU A 103 -24.20 4.19 1.62
N GLU A 104 -23.30 4.98 2.20
CA GLU A 104 -21.93 5.13 1.75
C GLU A 104 -21.11 3.84 1.92
N GLU A 105 -21.27 3.14 3.05
CA GLU A 105 -20.67 1.81 3.25
C GLU A 105 -21.09 0.83 2.15
N ASN A 106 -22.39 0.74 1.87
CA ASN A 106 -22.90 -0.11 0.81
C ASN A 106 -22.36 0.28 -0.57
N LYS A 107 -22.23 1.57 -0.85
CA LYS A 107 -21.61 2.03 -2.12
C LYS A 107 -20.14 1.61 -2.24
N ILE A 108 -19.35 1.77 -1.18
CA ILE A 108 -17.94 1.35 -1.15
C ILE A 108 -17.86 -0.16 -1.42
N ILE A 109 -18.67 -0.96 -0.73
CA ILE A 109 -18.76 -2.41 -0.91
C ILE A 109 -19.06 -2.76 -2.37
N GLU A 110 -20.09 -2.16 -2.95
CA GLU A 110 -20.52 -2.45 -4.32
C GLU A 110 -19.47 -2.02 -5.38
N ILE A 111 -18.72 -0.96 -5.11
CA ILE A 111 -17.64 -0.54 -6.00
C ILE A 111 -16.47 -1.52 -5.91
N LEU A 112 -16.02 -1.87 -4.70
CA LEU A 112 -14.88 -2.77 -4.49
C LEU A 112 -15.18 -4.20 -4.93
N LYS A 113 -16.44 -4.66 -4.87
CA LYS A 113 -16.88 -5.94 -5.46
C LYS A 113 -16.59 -6.05 -6.95
N LYS A 114 -16.61 -4.93 -7.68
CA LYS A 114 -16.36 -4.91 -9.14
C LYS A 114 -14.90 -5.13 -9.51
N ILE A 115 -14.00 -5.25 -8.53
CA ILE A 115 -12.61 -5.62 -8.81
C ILE A 115 -12.59 -7.10 -9.21
N ASP A 116 -12.13 -7.34 -10.42
CA ASP A 116 -12.03 -8.67 -11.03
C ASP A 116 -10.58 -9.19 -10.91
N VAL A 117 -10.44 -10.36 -10.30
CA VAL A 117 -9.15 -11.04 -10.09
C VAL A 117 -9.29 -12.52 -10.40
N ASN A 118 -8.23 -13.14 -10.90
CA ASN A 118 -8.27 -14.55 -11.28
C ASN A 118 -8.23 -15.51 -10.07
N ILE A 119 -7.57 -15.12 -8.97
CA ILE A 119 -7.28 -16.00 -7.82
C ILE A 119 -7.98 -15.48 -6.57
N GLY A 120 -7.62 -14.30 -6.08
CA GLY A 120 -8.21 -13.80 -4.84
C GLY A 120 -7.83 -12.38 -4.48
N LYS A 121 -8.61 -11.82 -3.55
CA LYS A 121 -8.39 -10.50 -2.95
C LYS A 121 -8.09 -10.66 -1.47
N TYR A 122 -7.00 -10.09 -0.99
CA TYR A 122 -6.50 -10.23 0.38
C TYR A 122 -6.29 -8.87 1.01
N ALA A 123 -6.59 -8.73 2.30
CA ALA A 123 -6.46 -7.46 3.00
C ALA A 123 -5.93 -7.62 4.42
N VAL A 124 -5.19 -6.62 4.89
CA VAL A 124 -4.86 -6.39 6.29
C VAL A 124 -5.30 -4.99 6.70
N MET A 125 -5.59 -4.81 7.98
CA MET A 125 -6.06 -3.58 8.57
C MET A 125 -4.93 -2.55 8.74
N GLY A 126 -5.25 -1.28 8.46
CA GLY A 126 -4.41 -0.14 8.79
C GLY A 126 -4.78 0.52 10.12
N ASP A 127 -4.08 1.57 10.50
CA ASP A 127 -4.31 2.23 11.81
C ASP A 127 -5.42 3.28 11.78
N HIS A 128 -5.87 3.70 10.61
CA HIS A 128 -7.07 4.52 10.45
C HIS A 128 -8.35 3.69 10.36
N ASP A 129 -8.23 2.39 10.05
CA ASP A 129 -9.39 1.52 9.92
C ASP A 129 -10.05 1.29 11.29
N GLN A 130 -11.39 1.24 11.26
CA GLN A 130 -12.24 1.15 12.44
C GLN A 130 -12.85 -0.26 12.58
N GLU A 131 -13.71 -0.45 13.58
CA GLU A 131 -14.36 -1.73 13.89
C GLU A 131 -15.15 -2.34 12.72
N ASN A 132 -15.66 -1.49 11.80
CA ASN A 132 -16.40 -1.94 10.62
C ASN A 132 -15.50 -2.41 9.45
N PHE A 133 -14.18 -2.34 9.58
CA PHE A 133 -13.24 -2.76 8.53
C PHE A 133 -13.51 -4.20 8.05
N ASP A 134 -13.64 -5.14 8.99
CA ASP A 134 -13.92 -6.54 8.65
C ASP A 134 -15.18 -6.69 7.82
N HIS A 135 -16.25 -5.99 8.22
CA HIS A 135 -17.49 -5.98 7.46
C HIS A 135 -17.33 -5.43 6.06
N LEU A 136 -16.67 -4.29 5.91
CA LEU A 136 -16.45 -3.64 4.61
C LEU A 136 -15.62 -4.53 3.68
N ILE A 137 -14.51 -5.07 4.17
CA ILE A 137 -13.56 -5.87 3.38
C ILE A 137 -14.18 -7.20 2.96
N VAL A 138 -14.73 -7.96 3.91
CA VAL A 138 -15.33 -9.28 3.63
C VAL A 138 -16.55 -9.13 2.71
N SER A 139 -17.40 -8.12 2.95
CA SER A 139 -18.55 -7.83 2.08
C SER A 139 -18.12 -7.37 0.69
N SER A 140 -16.90 -6.83 0.52
CA SER A 140 -16.31 -6.47 -0.77
C SER A 140 -15.64 -7.65 -1.47
N GLY A 141 -15.66 -8.85 -0.88
CA GLY A 141 -15.10 -10.07 -1.43
C GLY A 141 -13.59 -10.23 -1.22
N PHE A 142 -13.03 -9.58 -0.21
CA PHE A 142 -11.66 -9.83 0.23
C PHE A 142 -11.63 -10.88 1.33
N THR A 143 -10.56 -11.66 1.38
CA THR A 143 -10.17 -12.44 2.56
C THR A 143 -9.42 -11.53 3.52
N ASN A 144 -9.93 -11.39 4.75
CA ASN A 144 -9.21 -10.68 5.81
C ASN A 144 -8.09 -11.56 6.33
N LEU A 145 -6.83 -11.08 6.23
CA LEU A 145 -5.64 -11.77 6.68
C LEU A 145 -5.04 -11.16 7.97
N ASN A 146 -5.80 -10.40 8.74
CA ASN A 146 -5.32 -9.92 10.04
C ASN A 146 -4.96 -11.10 10.93
N ASP A 147 -3.65 -11.28 11.16
CA ASP A 147 -3.08 -12.39 11.95
C ASP A 147 -3.52 -13.78 11.43
N GLN A 148 -3.61 -13.91 10.10
CA GLN A 148 -4.02 -15.11 9.39
C GLN A 148 -3.10 -15.37 8.18
N TYR A 149 -3.20 -16.56 7.60
CA TYR A 149 -2.55 -16.89 6.33
C TYR A 149 -3.45 -17.75 5.45
N GLU A 150 -3.13 -17.76 4.17
CA GLU A 150 -3.78 -18.62 3.17
C GLU A 150 -2.74 -19.24 2.24
N THR A 151 -3.02 -20.46 1.77
CA THR A 151 -2.20 -21.18 0.81
C THR A 151 -2.93 -21.28 -0.51
N ILE A 152 -2.28 -20.83 -1.59
CA ILE A 152 -2.84 -20.82 -2.96
C ILE A 152 -2.10 -21.86 -3.77
N TYR A 153 -2.76 -22.98 -4.07
CA TYR A 153 -2.21 -24.11 -4.83
C TYR A 153 -2.41 -23.92 -6.32
N PHE A 154 -1.34 -24.11 -7.10
CA PHE A 154 -1.36 -24.15 -8.56
C PHE A 154 -1.40 -25.60 -9.07
N ASN A 155 -0.81 -26.51 -8.30
CA ASN A 155 -0.85 -27.96 -8.51
C ASN A 155 -0.61 -28.68 -7.15
N ALA A 156 -0.34 -29.99 -7.15
CA ALA A 156 -0.18 -30.76 -5.92
C ALA A 156 1.05 -30.37 -5.08
N THR A 157 2.06 -29.73 -5.66
CA THR A 157 3.32 -29.38 -5.00
C THR A 157 3.63 -27.89 -5.03
N ASP A 158 3.11 -27.17 -6.03
CA ASP A 158 3.41 -25.77 -6.22
C ASP A 158 2.32 -24.90 -5.59
N TYR A 159 2.68 -24.12 -4.60
CA TYR A 159 1.79 -23.17 -3.96
C TYR A 159 2.54 -21.92 -3.48
N ILE A 160 1.81 -20.85 -3.33
CA ILE A 160 2.27 -19.65 -2.63
C ILE A 160 1.54 -19.53 -1.29
N LEU A 161 2.24 -18.97 -0.31
CA LEU A 161 1.68 -18.63 0.98
C LEU A 161 1.54 -17.12 1.07
N ILE A 162 0.35 -16.64 1.45
CA ILE A 162 0.11 -15.23 1.76
C ILE A 162 -0.26 -15.15 3.23
N ALA A 163 0.51 -14.41 4.02
CA ALA A 163 0.24 -14.15 5.42
C ALA A 163 0.02 -12.65 5.66
N GLY A 164 -0.78 -12.30 6.65
CA GLY A 164 -1.00 -10.94 7.06
C GLY A 164 -0.83 -10.74 8.55
N ILE A 165 -0.40 -9.55 8.95
CA ILE A 165 -0.23 -9.15 10.34
C ILE A 165 -1.04 -7.89 10.60
N ASN A 166 -1.84 -7.91 11.68
CA ASN A 166 -2.44 -6.71 12.22
C ASN A 166 -1.39 -5.91 13.01
N THR A 167 -0.88 -4.85 12.42
CA THR A 167 0.16 -3.99 13.03
C THR A 167 -0.36 -3.05 14.12
N ASN A 168 -1.66 -3.06 14.41
CA ASN A 168 -2.26 -2.31 15.51
C ASN A 168 -2.20 -3.08 16.83
N ASN A 169 -2.02 -4.41 16.77
CA ASN A 169 -1.85 -5.28 17.92
C ASN A 169 -0.37 -5.53 18.17
N ASN A 170 0.04 -5.58 19.44
CA ASN A 170 1.40 -5.96 19.83
C ASN A 170 1.60 -7.48 19.92
N GLU A 171 0.65 -8.26 19.42
CA GLU A 171 0.65 -9.72 19.53
C GLU A 171 1.41 -10.36 18.37
N ASN A 172 2.70 -10.59 18.56
CA ASN A 172 3.55 -11.29 17.57
C ASN A 172 3.38 -12.81 17.56
N ASP A 173 2.44 -13.37 18.32
CA ASP A 173 2.31 -14.84 18.47
C ASP A 173 1.76 -15.49 17.19
N LYS A 174 0.92 -14.80 16.45
CA LYS A 174 0.36 -15.32 15.20
C LYS A 174 1.40 -15.46 14.09
N ILE A 175 2.36 -14.54 14.00
CA ILE A 175 3.46 -14.70 13.02
C ILE A 175 4.30 -15.95 13.35
N LYS A 176 4.46 -16.31 14.62
CA LYS A 176 5.15 -17.53 15.02
C LYS A 176 4.41 -18.78 14.54
N GLU A 177 3.07 -18.77 14.55
CA GLU A 177 2.26 -19.86 14.00
C GLU A 177 2.48 -20.02 12.50
N VAL A 178 2.48 -18.91 11.73
CA VAL A 178 2.78 -18.94 10.28
C VAL A 178 4.18 -19.46 10.01
N LEU A 179 5.17 -18.98 10.74
CA LEU A 179 6.56 -19.43 10.60
C LEU A 179 6.69 -20.93 10.94
N SER A 180 6.03 -21.38 12.01
CA SER A 180 6.00 -22.80 12.39
C SER A 180 5.34 -23.65 11.29
N TYR A 181 4.25 -23.18 10.67
CA TYR A 181 3.65 -23.86 9.53
C TYR A 181 4.64 -23.98 8.37
N ILE A 182 5.32 -22.89 8.00
CA ILE A 182 6.32 -22.93 6.93
C ILE A 182 7.47 -23.91 7.28
N GLU A 183 7.91 -23.96 8.53
CA GLU A 183 9.01 -24.82 8.98
C GLU A 183 8.63 -26.30 9.04
N THR A 184 7.43 -26.63 9.45
CA THR A 184 6.99 -28.02 9.69
C THR A 184 6.31 -28.66 8.48
N SER A 185 5.86 -27.88 7.49
CA SER A 185 5.23 -28.42 6.29
C SER A 185 6.19 -29.33 5.50
N GLU A 186 5.71 -30.51 5.07
CA GLU A 186 6.48 -31.42 4.24
C GLU A 186 6.85 -30.80 2.88
N VAL A 187 5.89 -30.12 2.25
CA VAL A 187 6.11 -29.32 1.04
C VAL A 187 6.25 -27.87 1.46
N LYS A 188 7.32 -27.22 1.02
CA LYS A 188 7.54 -25.79 1.30
C LYS A 188 6.84 -24.92 0.26
N PRO A 189 6.37 -23.71 0.65
CA PRO A 189 5.85 -22.77 -0.35
C PRO A 189 6.95 -22.41 -1.38
N ASN A 190 6.57 -22.37 -2.66
CA ASN A 190 7.47 -21.91 -3.72
C ASN A 190 7.73 -20.40 -3.64
N TYR A 191 6.79 -19.68 -3.06
CA TYR A 191 6.89 -18.24 -2.83
C TYR A 191 6.04 -17.82 -1.64
N SER A 192 6.56 -16.94 -0.80
CA SER A 192 5.88 -16.49 0.42
C SER A 192 5.76 -14.98 0.45
N ILE A 193 4.54 -14.49 0.71
CA ILE A 193 4.19 -13.07 0.74
C ILE A 193 3.71 -12.71 2.14
N LEU A 194 4.23 -11.62 2.69
CA LEU A 194 3.79 -11.03 3.94
C LEU A 194 3.11 -9.69 3.69
N LEU A 195 1.92 -9.52 4.23
CA LEU A 195 1.17 -8.27 4.22
C LEU A 195 1.21 -7.62 5.61
N LEU A 196 1.52 -6.35 5.66
CA LEU A 196 1.44 -5.56 6.89
C LEU A 196 1.16 -4.09 6.53
N HIS A 197 0.61 -3.33 7.47
CA HIS A 197 0.36 -1.91 7.22
C HIS A 197 1.60 -1.08 7.56
N LYS A 198 2.07 -1.11 8.82
CA LYS A 198 3.20 -0.31 9.32
C LYS A 198 4.54 -1.00 9.04
N PRO A 199 5.37 -0.48 8.13
CA PRO A 199 6.59 -1.18 7.70
C PRO A 199 7.66 -1.35 8.78
N ASP A 200 7.75 -0.45 9.78
CA ASP A 200 8.77 -0.55 10.84
C ASP A 200 8.55 -1.77 11.76
N VAL A 201 7.36 -2.38 11.75
CA VAL A 201 7.06 -3.62 12.51
C VAL A 201 7.94 -4.79 12.04
N ILE A 202 8.44 -4.74 10.80
CA ILE A 202 9.31 -5.79 10.26
C ILE A 202 10.55 -6.08 11.12
N ASP A 203 11.07 -5.08 11.83
CA ASP A 203 12.22 -5.26 12.73
C ASP A 203 11.89 -6.06 14.00
N GLN A 204 10.61 -6.30 14.29
CA GLN A 204 10.13 -6.97 15.49
C GLN A 204 9.75 -8.43 15.23
N ILE A 205 9.79 -8.87 13.98
CA ILE A 205 9.36 -10.20 13.56
C ILE A 205 10.47 -10.92 12.78
N ASP A 206 10.44 -12.24 12.75
CA ASP A 206 11.27 -13.02 11.85
C ASP A 206 10.62 -13.06 10.46
N TYR A 207 11.13 -12.25 9.54
CA TYR A 207 10.67 -12.18 8.15
C TYR A 207 11.46 -13.08 7.20
N SER A 208 12.47 -13.81 7.68
CA SER A 208 13.45 -14.56 6.86
C SER A 208 12.84 -15.62 5.93
N LYS A 209 11.59 -16.03 6.22
CA LYS A 209 10.85 -17.03 5.44
C LYS A 209 9.96 -16.42 4.35
N PHE A 210 9.88 -15.10 4.27
CA PHE A 210 9.09 -14.41 3.28
C PHE A 210 9.98 -13.86 2.16
N ASN A 211 9.56 -14.08 0.91
CA ASN A 211 10.27 -13.58 -0.26
C ASN A 211 9.87 -12.12 -0.58
N LEU A 212 8.58 -11.82 -0.39
CA LEU A 212 7.99 -10.52 -0.68
C LEU A 212 7.23 -10.00 0.54
N ILE A 213 7.47 -8.75 0.89
CA ILE A 213 6.78 -8.05 1.98
C ILE A 213 6.14 -6.81 1.38
N LEU A 214 4.83 -6.64 1.59
CA LEU A 214 4.06 -5.53 1.07
C LEU A 214 3.49 -4.72 2.22
N ALA A 215 3.76 -3.40 2.21
CA ALA A 215 3.36 -2.48 3.26
C ALA A 215 2.76 -1.17 2.72
N GLY A 216 2.05 -0.46 3.58
CA GLY A 216 1.48 0.86 3.34
C GLY A 216 2.04 1.93 4.26
N HIS A 217 1.13 2.75 4.82
CA HIS A 217 1.30 3.69 5.91
C HIS A 217 2.25 4.87 5.65
N SER A 218 3.40 4.64 5.02
CA SER A 218 4.40 5.70 4.81
C SER A 218 3.96 6.74 3.77
N HIS A 219 2.99 6.39 2.91
CA HIS A 219 2.66 7.15 1.69
C HIS A 219 3.91 7.51 0.88
N ASN A 220 4.99 6.72 1.01
CA ASN A 220 6.30 7.04 0.45
C ASN A 220 6.74 8.48 0.82
N GLY A 221 6.39 8.92 2.04
CA GLY A 221 6.66 10.23 2.59
C GLY A 221 5.80 11.37 2.04
N GLN A 222 4.75 11.09 1.26
CA GLN A 222 3.71 12.00 0.72
C GLN A 222 4.26 13.28 0.06
N ILE A 223 5.15 14.03 0.73
CA ILE A 223 5.90 15.18 0.22
C ILE A 223 7.38 14.79 0.10
N ARG A 224 7.89 14.81 -1.12
CA ARG A 224 9.29 14.48 -1.42
C ARG A 224 9.99 15.67 -2.10
N ILE A 225 11.28 15.80 -1.85
CA ILE A 225 12.11 16.78 -2.55
C ILE A 225 13.22 16.01 -3.28
N PRO A 226 13.39 16.21 -4.60
CA PRO A 226 14.46 15.57 -5.36
C PRO A 226 15.84 15.80 -4.69
N GLY A 227 16.60 14.73 -4.49
CA GLY A 227 17.91 14.77 -3.84
C GLY A 227 17.90 14.79 -2.30
N ILE A 228 16.75 15.07 -1.66
CA ILE A 228 16.58 15.06 -0.19
C ILE A 228 15.75 13.84 0.25
N GLY A 229 14.71 13.49 -0.51
CA GLY A 229 13.81 12.39 -0.18
C GLY A 229 12.53 12.85 0.52
N ALA A 230 11.97 11.98 1.36
CA ALA A 230 10.74 12.24 2.11
C ALA A 230 10.94 13.30 3.19
N ILE A 231 10.02 14.26 3.25
CA ILE A 231 10.02 15.31 4.28
C ILE A 231 9.20 14.88 5.51
N LEU A 232 8.13 14.11 5.27
CA LEU A 232 7.26 13.61 6.34
C LEU A 232 7.53 12.13 6.55
N LYS A 233 7.62 11.73 7.83
CA LYS A 233 7.78 10.34 8.24
C LYS A 233 6.83 10.09 9.42
N TRP A 234 5.94 9.14 9.25
CA TRP A 234 4.93 8.81 10.25
C TRP A 234 5.48 7.82 11.29
N LYS A 235 4.89 7.80 12.47
CA LYS A 235 5.22 6.79 13.49
C LYS A 235 4.82 5.40 12.96
N GLY A 236 5.76 4.46 12.84
CA GLY A 236 5.56 3.15 12.21
C GLY A 236 6.15 3.05 10.81
N SER A 237 6.66 4.17 10.26
CA SER A 237 7.40 4.23 8.99
C SER A 237 8.56 5.23 9.06
N GLN A 238 9.26 5.27 10.18
CA GLN A 238 10.40 6.18 10.37
C GLN A 238 11.68 5.64 9.76
N LYS A 239 11.85 4.33 9.80
CA LYS A 239 12.98 3.61 9.22
C LYS A 239 12.71 3.24 7.75
N TYR A 240 11.56 2.62 7.50
CA TYR A 240 11.15 2.16 6.19
C TYR A 240 10.05 3.06 5.63
N TYR A 241 10.43 4.03 4.81
CA TYR A 241 9.51 5.04 4.24
C TYR A 241 9.63 5.21 2.72
N ASP A 242 10.71 4.72 2.11
CA ASP A 242 10.88 4.70 0.66
C ASP A 242 10.14 3.51 0.03
N SER A 243 9.95 3.56 -1.28
CA SER A 243 9.13 2.59 -1.99
C SER A 243 9.67 1.16 -2.01
N HIS A 244 10.97 0.97 -1.73
CA HIS A 244 11.60 -0.34 -1.83
C HIS A 244 12.85 -0.46 -0.94
N TYR A 245 13.01 -1.65 -0.34
CA TYR A 245 14.19 -2.07 0.42
C TYR A 245 14.46 -3.54 0.19
N THR A 246 15.73 -3.90 0.00
CA THR A 246 16.19 -5.30 0.04
C THR A 246 16.61 -5.63 1.47
N LEU A 247 15.99 -6.63 2.06
CA LEU A 247 16.17 -7.08 3.43
C LEU A 247 16.74 -8.52 3.43
N ASN A 248 18.05 -8.67 3.31
CA ASN A 248 18.71 -9.97 3.09
C ASN A 248 18.13 -10.69 1.86
N ASN A 249 17.32 -11.73 2.06
CA ASN A 249 16.69 -12.53 1.00
C ASN A 249 15.23 -12.14 0.74
N SER A 250 14.75 -11.05 1.34
CA SER A 250 13.38 -10.57 1.23
C SER A 250 13.34 -9.20 0.57
N GLU A 251 12.33 -8.96 -0.24
CA GLU A 251 12.06 -7.66 -0.84
C GLU A 251 10.88 -6.99 -0.14
N LEU A 252 11.10 -5.81 0.43
CA LEU A 252 10.05 -4.98 1.03
C LEU A 252 9.65 -3.88 0.06
N TYR A 253 8.40 -3.90 -0.38
CA TYR A 253 7.80 -2.82 -1.16
C TYR A 253 6.75 -2.08 -0.34
N ILE A 254 6.82 -0.75 -0.39
CA ILE A 254 5.90 0.13 0.34
C ILE A 254 5.12 0.96 -0.67
N SER A 255 3.79 0.94 -0.51
CA SER A 255 2.89 1.70 -1.37
C SER A 255 3.06 3.21 -1.18
N GLY A 256 2.94 3.96 -2.28
CA GLY A 256 2.84 5.42 -2.23
C GLY A 256 1.50 5.94 -1.74
N GLY A 257 0.53 5.04 -1.53
CA GLY A 257 -0.83 5.36 -1.12
C GLY A 257 -1.68 6.00 -2.24
N LEU A 258 -2.97 5.86 -2.12
CA LEU A 258 -3.97 6.38 -3.06
C LEU A 258 -4.52 7.72 -2.57
N GLY A 259 -4.93 7.81 -1.31
CA GLY A 259 -5.38 9.04 -0.66
C GLY A 259 -4.25 9.84 -0.02
N VAL A 260 -4.61 10.71 0.88
CA VAL A 260 -3.69 11.47 1.73
C VAL A 260 -4.03 11.26 3.20
N SER A 261 -3.02 11.32 4.06
CA SER A 261 -3.18 11.30 5.51
C SER A 261 -2.74 12.64 6.10
N GLU A 262 -3.33 13.06 7.22
CA GLU A 262 -3.02 14.26 8.00
C GLU A 262 -3.10 15.59 7.23
N ILE A 263 -2.40 15.74 6.12
CA ILE A 263 -2.36 16.96 5.31
C ILE A 263 -2.74 16.69 3.85
N ASN A 264 -3.53 17.58 3.24
CA ASN A 264 -4.00 17.42 1.86
C ASN A 264 -2.99 17.99 0.84
N PHE A 265 -1.75 17.48 0.89
CA PHE A 265 -0.67 17.87 -0.01
C PHE A 265 0.14 16.65 -0.46
N ARG A 266 0.43 16.58 -1.76
CA ARG A 266 1.41 15.64 -2.32
C ARG A 266 2.37 16.39 -3.23
N LEU A 267 3.67 16.15 -3.09
CA LEU A 267 4.69 16.77 -3.93
C LEU A 267 5.68 15.71 -4.39
N PHE A 268 5.87 15.60 -5.72
CA PHE A 268 6.71 14.59 -6.40
C PHE A 268 6.40 13.14 -6.00
N ASN A 269 5.18 12.90 -5.54
CA ASN A 269 4.69 11.58 -5.14
C ASN A 269 3.17 11.51 -5.34
N HIS A 270 2.74 11.33 -6.59
CA HIS A 270 1.31 11.25 -6.95
C HIS A 270 0.66 9.97 -6.41
N PRO A 271 -0.68 9.97 -6.23
CA PRO A 271 -1.45 8.78 -5.93
C PRO A 271 -1.08 7.63 -6.87
N SER A 272 -0.84 6.44 -6.32
CA SER A 272 -0.40 5.31 -7.13
C SER A 272 -0.75 3.98 -6.49
N PHE A 273 -0.93 2.96 -7.34
CA PHE A 273 -0.85 1.57 -6.92
C PHE A 273 0.24 0.82 -7.68
N ASN A 274 0.68 -0.32 -7.14
CA ASN A 274 1.73 -1.10 -7.75
C ASN A 274 1.16 -2.34 -8.43
N LEU A 275 1.75 -2.71 -9.57
CA LEU A 275 1.54 -3.97 -10.26
C LEU A 275 2.88 -4.71 -10.27
N TYR A 276 2.98 -5.78 -9.52
CA TYR A 276 4.14 -6.66 -9.49
C TYR A 276 3.93 -7.84 -10.43
N ARG A 277 4.99 -8.21 -11.14
CA ARG A 277 5.02 -9.40 -11.97
C ARG A 277 6.16 -10.29 -11.50
N LEU A 278 5.84 -11.51 -11.05
CA LEU A 278 6.86 -12.48 -10.64
C LEU A 278 7.53 -13.07 -11.87
N VAL A 279 8.86 -12.99 -11.92
CA VAL A 279 9.69 -13.45 -13.05
C VAL A 279 10.96 -14.16 -12.54
N ASN A 280 11.58 -14.99 -13.40
CA ASN A 280 12.88 -15.59 -13.14
C ASN A 280 14.02 -14.63 -13.44
#